data_fce7a49516ddb2a90c70ff8dcec55342
#
_entry.id   fce7a49516ddb2a90c70ff8dcec55342
#
_cell.length_a   1.000
_cell.length_b   1.000
_cell.length_c   1.000
_cell.angle_alpha   90.00
_cell.angle_beta   90.00
_cell.angle_gamma   90.00
#
_symmetry.space_group_name_H-M   'P 1'
#
loop_
_entity.id
_entity.type
_entity.pdbx_description
1 polymer ?
#
loop_
_entity_poly.entity_id
_entity_poly.type
_entity_poly.pdbx_seq_one_letter_code
_entity_poly.pdbx_strand_id
1 'polypeptide(L)'
;GVFVSAHDTENRKASGVFTAADGTYVIDELREKDYRVRARQKGLNDVWLEDVTAGSKGIEIKMTNATGWKLERQRTADSAFGMLKFDDMRDKLNFKMYCTYCHQVGTVGFRTPEEPVDWETMIRRMNGFGALYPHTKRTIVKRIMDTYTGKAVDKWPKYAPPSPPTGAATKAKITWWEMGKRYESQYHDIDLTPDGRLLYAVNITKQ
;
A
#
# COMPACT_ATOMS: atom_id res chain seq x y z
N GLY A 1 12.23 -6.42 -12.51
CA GLY A 1 13.20 -5.51 -11.90
C GLY A 1 12.84 -5.13 -10.47
N VAL A 2 13.82 -4.77 -9.68
CA VAL A 2 13.67 -4.15 -8.38
C VAL A 2 13.30 -2.68 -8.58
N PHE A 3 12.37 -2.15 -7.79
CA PHE A 3 12.06 -0.71 -7.82
C PHE A 3 13.04 0.03 -6.90
N VAL A 4 13.82 0.95 -7.47
CA VAL A 4 14.77 1.78 -6.73
C VAL A 4 14.31 3.23 -6.81
N SER A 5 14.25 3.92 -5.68
CA SER A 5 13.71 5.28 -5.59
C SER A 5 14.56 6.19 -4.72
N ALA A 6 14.75 7.42 -5.16
CA ALA A 6 15.40 8.51 -4.43
C ALA A 6 14.34 9.42 -3.83
N HIS A 7 14.40 9.62 -2.52
CA HIS A 7 13.45 10.38 -1.71
C HIS A 7 14.07 11.70 -1.25
N ASP A 8 13.50 12.79 -1.70
CA ASP A 8 13.75 14.13 -1.21
C ASP A 8 12.81 14.43 -0.05
N THR A 9 13.30 14.29 1.17
CA THR A 9 12.48 14.46 2.38
C THR A 9 12.05 15.90 2.62
N GLU A 10 12.86 16.88 2.20
CA GLU A 10 12.55 18.31 2.37
C GLU A 10 11.40 18.73 1.45
N ASN A 11 11.46 18.36 0.18
CA ASN A 11 10.42 18.70 -0.79
C ASN A 11 9.30 17.65 -0.87
N ARG A 12 9.38 16.60 -0.04
CA ARG A 12 8.38 15.54 0.04
C ARG A 12 8.10 14.90 -1.34
N LYS A 13 9.14 14.78 -2.13
CA LYS A 13 9.12 14.25 -3.49
C LYS A 13 10.00 13.02 -3.58
N ALA A 14 9.59 12.04 -4.35
CA ALA A 14 10.45 10.90 -4.69
C ALA A 14 10.35 10.57 -6.17
N SER A 15 11.45 10.09 -6.73
CA SER A 15 11.52 9.57 -8.09
C SER A 15 12.15 8.19 -8.08
N GLY A 16 11.61 7.27 -8.87
CA GLY A 16 12.10 5.90 -8.91
C GLY A 16 11.98 5.26 -10.27
N VAL A 17 12.81 4.26 -10.45
CA VAL A 17 12.93 3.44 -11.66
C VAL A 17 13.00 1.96 -11.28
N PHE A 18 12.76 1.09 -12.24
CA PHE A 18 13.03 -0.33 -12.08
C PHE A 18 14.44 -0.66 -12.58
N THR A 19 15.10 -1.61 -11.93
CA THR A 19 16.38 -2.13 -12.43
C THR A 19 16.18 -2.86 -13.76
N ALA A 20 17.20 -2.82 -14.60
CA ALA A 20 17.34 -3.69 -15.77
C ALA A 20 17.47 -5.17 -15.34
N ALA A 21 17.51 -6.08 -16.31
CA ALA A 21 17.62 -7.52 -16.06
C ALA A 21 18.93 -7.92 -15.35
N ASP A 22 19.99 -7.17 -15.58
CA ASP A 22 21.31 -7.35 -14.95
C ASP A 22 21.41 -6.70 -13.56
N GLY A 23 20.32 -6.06 -13.08
CA GLY A 23 20.26 -5.36 -11.80
C GLY A 23 20.73 -3.91 -11.83
N THR A 24 21.19 -3.40 -12.96
CA THR A 24 21.62 -2.00 -13.09
C THR A 24 20.44 -1.02 -13.06
N TYR A 25 20.67 0.20 -12.58
CA TYR A 25 19.67 1.26 -12.54
C TYR A 25 20.31 2.64 -12.62
N VAL A 26 19.56 3.61 -13.14
CA VAL A 26 19.91 5.03 -13.14
C VAL A 26 18.68 5.84 -12.79
N ILE A 27 18.77 6.67 -11.77
CA ILE A 27 17.76 7.67 -11.44
C ILE A 27 18.31 9.01 -11.87
N ASP A 28 17.83 9.52 -12.99
CA ASP A 28 18.23 10.79 -13.59
C ASP A 28 17.39 11.98 -13.09
N GLU A 29 17.76 13.19 -13.50
CA GLU A 29 17.06 14.45 -13.19
C GLU A 29 16.92 14.73 -11.68
N LEU A 30 17.85 14.24 -10.88
CA LEU A 30 17.94 14.60 -9.47
C LEU A 30 18.68 15.94 -9.32
N ARG A 31 18.20 16.78 -8.40
CA ARG A 31 18.92 18.02 -8.01
C ARG A 31 20.16 17.66 -7.19
N GLU A 32 21.18 18.53 -7.21
CA GLU A 32 22.39 18.36 -6.40
C GLU A 32 22.06 18.49 -4.90
N LYS A 33 21.90 17.35 -4.24
CA LYS A 33 21.68 17.21 -2.80
C LYS A 33 21.72 15.75 -2.39
N ASP A 34 21.59 15.48 -1.11
CA ASP A 34 21.49 14.13 -0.57
C ASP A 34 20.03 13.61 -0.59
N TYR A 35 19.92 12.32 -0.79
CA TYR A 35 18.66 11.59 -0.86
C TYR A 35 18.70 10.37 0.04
N ARG A 36 17.53 9.98 0.53
CA ARG A 36 17.32 8.62 1.02
C ARG A 36 16.99 7.73 -0.18
N VAL A 37 17.74 6.68 -0.39
CA VAL A 37 17.51 5.74 -1.49
C VAL A 37 16.89 4.46 -0.97
N ARG A 38 15.80 4.02 -1.59
CA ARG A 38 15.10 2.79 -1.24
C ARG A 38 15.11 1.80 -2.38
N ALA A 39 15.46 0.55 -2.09
CA ALA A 39 15.21 -0.58 -2.97
C ALA A 39 14.04 -1.40 -2.44
N ARG A 40 13.09 -1.76 -3.31
CA ARG A 40 11.87 -2.47 -2.97
C ARG A 40 11.47 -3.49 -4.02
N GLN A 41 11.15 -4.70 -3.56
CA GLN A 41 10.55 -5.75 -4.38
C GLN A 41 9.67 -6.65 -3.50
N LYS A 42 8.53 -7.07 -4.01
CA LYS A 42 7.71 -8.07 -3.32
C LYS A 42 8.51 -9.37 -3.12
N GLY A 43 8.42 -9.95 -1.93
CA GLY A 43 9.21 -11.13 -1.53
C GLY A 43 10.56 -10.81 -0.89
N LEU A 44 11.05 -9.58 -1.00
CA LEU A 44 12.31 -9.14 -0.39
C LEU A 44 12.06 -8.12 0.74
N ASN A 45 13.01 -8.00 1.64
CA ASN A 45 13.04 -6.93 2.62
C ASN A 45 13.45 -5.63 1.94
N ASP A 46 12.74 -4.54 2.23
CA ASP A 46 13.12 -3.21 1.78
C ASP A 46 14.49 -2.83 2.35
N VAL A 47 15.32 -2.19 1.55
CA VAL A 47 16.61 -1.62 1.97
C VAL A 47 16.59 -0.12 1.77
N TRP A 48 17.05 0.61 2.78
CA TRP A 48 17.23 2.04 2.76
C TRP A 48 18.70 2.39 2.90
N LEU A 49 19.17 3.33 2.10
CA LEU A 49 20.45 3.99 2.23
C LEU A 49 20.18 5.46 2.55
N GLU A 50 20.85 5.96 3.54
CA GLU A 50 20.77 7.37 3.94
C GLU A 50 21.87 8.17 3.24
N ASP A 51 21.68 9.46 3.08
CA ASP A 51 22.67 10.46 2.66
C ASP A 51 23.42 10.11 1.34
N VAL A 52 22.67 9.66 0.36
CA VAL A 52 23.20 9.35 -0.97
C VAL A 52 23.23 10.61 -1.82
N THR A 53 24.40 11.16 -2.09
CA THR A 53 24.57 12.38 -2.90
C THR A 53 24.21 12.13 -4.36
N ALA A 54 23.46 13.05 -4.97
CA ALA A 54 23.15 12.99 -6.40
C ALA A 54 24.45 12.97 -7.23
N GLY A 55 24.46 12.19 -8.32
CA GLY A 55 25.65 11.97 -9.14
C GLY A 55 26.57 10.83 -8.67
N SER A 56 26.33 10.25 -7.49
CA SER A 56 27.03 9.05 -7.02
C SER A 56 26.88 7.89 -7.99
N LYS A 57 27.93 7.09 -8.14
CA LYS A 57 27.98 5.94 -9.04
C LYS A 57 28.41 4.68 -8.28
N GLY A 58 28.07 3.51 -8.82
CA GLY A 58 28.50 2.22 -8.27
C GLY A 58 27.84 1.88 -6.93
N ILE A 59 26.65 2.44 -6.65
CA ILE A 59 25.90 2.14 -5.42
C ILE A 59 25.30 0.75 -5.53
N GLU A 60 25.81 -0.17 -4.73
CA GLU A 60 25.32 -1.55 -4.64
C GLU A 60 24.30 -1.67 -3.49
N ILE A 61 23.13 -2.26 -3.77
CA ILE A 61 22.08 -2.50 -2.78
C ILE A 61 21.81 -4.00 -2.69
N LYS A 62 22.18 -4.62 -1.58
CA LYS A 62 21.93 -6.04 -1.32
C LYS A 62 20.62 -6.24 -0.57
N MET A 63 19.69 -6.95 -1.18
CA MET A 63 18.40 -7.28 -0.60
C MET A 63 18.36 -8.74 -0.12
N THR A 64 17.57 -9.01 0.91
CA THR A 64 17.38 -10.36 1.45
C THR A 64 15.92 -10.79 1.33
N ASN A 65 15.68 -12.09 1.33
CA ASN A 65 14.32 -12.63 1.28
C ASN A 65 13.51 -12.23 2.52
N ALA A 66 12.30 -11.76 2.29
CA ALA A 66 11.33 -11.57 3.35
C ALA A 66 10.74 -12.93 3.75
N THR A 67 10.65 -13.19 5.05
CA THR A 67 10.10 -14.44 5.60
C THR A 67 9.09 -14.15 6.70
N GLY A 68 8.28 -15.14 7.04
CA GLY A 68 7.32 -15.07 8.12
C GLY A 68 6.39 -13.86 7.99
N TRP A 69 6.21 -13.14 9.10
CA TRP A 69 5.34 -11.99 9.15
C TRP A 69 5.75 -10.83 8.21
N LYS A 70 7.05 -10.62 8.00
CA LYS A 70 7.54 -9.60 7.06
C LYS A 70 7.09 -9.86 5.62
N LEU A 71 7.04 -11.13 5.23
CA LEU A 71 6.51 -11.54 3.93
C LEU A 71 4.99 -11.38 3.89
N GLU A 72 4.28 -11.84 4.92
CA GLU A 72 2.82 -11.77 4.99
C GLU A 72 2.30 -10.34 4.95
N ARG A 73 2.98 -9.39 5.57
CA ARG A 73 2.65 -7.96 5.49
C ARG A 73 2.68 -7.40 4.07
N GLN A 74 3.37 -8.04 3.16
CA GLN A 74 3.46 -7.63 1.74
C GLN A 74 2.28 -8.14 0.90
N ARG A 75 1.44 -9.03 1.44
CA ARG A 75 0.21 -9.49 0.78
C ARG A 75 -0.69 -8.29 0.48
N THR A 76 -1.25 -8.23 -0.73
CA THR A 76 -2.16 -7.15 -1.12
C THR A 76 -3.46 -7.22 -0.35
N ALA A 77 -4.14 -6.09 -0.21
CA ALA A 77 -5.46 -6.04 0.41
C ALA A 77 -6.49 -6.89 -0.35
N ASP A 78 -6.40 -6.95 -1.68
CA ASP A 78 -7.28 -7.78 -2.52
C ASP A 78 -7.06 -9.27 -2.27
N SER A 79 -5.79 -9.72 -2.22
CA SER A 79 -5.47 -11.10 -1.88
C SER A 79 -5.98 -11.49 -0.47
N ALA A 80 -5.88 -10.57 0.50
CA ALA A 80 -6.42 -10.79 1.83
C ALA A 80 -7.96 -10.75 1.85
N PHE A 81 -8.59 -9.88 1.05
CA PHE A 81 -10.04 -9.88 0.85
C PHE A 81 -10.54 -11.22 0.31
N GLY A 82 -9.77 -11.84 -0.57
CA GLY A 82 -10.06 -13.19 -1.07
C GLY A 82 -10.13 -14.29 0.01
N MET A 83 -9.59 -14.04 1.21
CA MET A 83 -9.68 -14.99 2.34
C MET A 83 -11.00 -14.88 3.10
N LEU A 84 -11.79 -13.81 2.92
CA LEU A 84 -13.12 -13.68 3.50
C LEU A 84 -14.07 -14.70 2.89
N LYS A 85 -14.75 -15.46 3.73
CA LYS A 85 -15.77 -16.42 3.31
C LYS A 85 -17.13 -15.73 3.23
N PHE A 86 -17.82 -15.98 2.16
CA PHE A 86 -19.17 -15.50 1.91
C PHE A 86 -20.11 -16.68 1.67
N ASP A 87 -21.34 -16.57 2.08
CA ASP A 87 -22.34 -17.64 1.91
C ASP A 87 -22.72 -17.81 0.44
N ASP A 88 -22.79 -16.69 -0.27
CA ASP A 88 -23.05 -16.66 -1.71
C ASP A 88 -22.40 -15.44 -2.39
N MET A 89 -22.52 -15.36 -3.72
CA MET A 89 -21.99 -14.27 -4.51
C MET A 89 -22.66 -12.92 -4.22
N ARG A 90 -23.93 -12.93 -3.91
CA ARG A 90 -24.71 -11.71 -3.59
C ARG A 90 -24.22 -11.11 -2.27
N ASP A 91 -23.98 -11.94 -1.26
CA ASP A 91 -23.39 -11.51 0.02
C ASP A 91 -22.02 -10.89 -0.20
N LYS A 92 -21.16 -11.53 -1.03
CA LYS A 92 -19.84 -10.99 -1.39
C LYS A 92 -19.92 -9.65 -2.10
N LEU A 93 -20.81 -9.49 -3.06
CA LEU A 93 -20.98 -8.25 -3.82
C LEU A 93 -21.52 -7.13 -2.91
N ASN A 94 -22.47 -7.42 -2.06
CA ASN A 94 -23.00 -6.48 -1.07
C ASN A 94 -21.88 -6.01 -0.12
N PHE A 95 -21.11 -6.95 0.44
CA PHE A 95 -19.99 -6.61 1.32
C PHE A 95 -18.97 -5.73 0.58
N LYS A 96 -18.61 -6.09 -0.65
CA LYS A 96 -17.69 -5.32 -1.49
C LYS A 96 -18.22 -3.91 -1.72
N MET A 97 -19.48 -3.77 -2.12
CA MET A 97 -20.09 -2.48 -2.40
C MET A 97 -20.13 -1.56 -1.18
N TYR A 98 -20.48 -2.07 0.00
CA TYR A 98 -20.67 -1.24 1.20
C TYR A 98 -19.41 -1.07 2.04
N CYS A 99 -18.50 -2.06 2.05
CA CYS A 99 -17.34 -2.05 2.92
C CYS A 99 -16.04 -1.67 2.20
N THR A 100 -15.98 -1.72 0.87
CA THR A 100 -14.76 -1.38 0.12
C THR A 100 -14.90 -0.17 -0.78
N TYR A 101 -16.05 0.50 -0.75
CA TYR A 101 -16.30 1.68 -1.57
C TYR A 101 -15.35 2.84 -1.24
N CYS A 102 -15.15 3.12 0.04
CA CYS A 102 -14.32 4.24 0.49
C CYS A 102 -12.85 3.87 0.69
N HIS A 103 -12.55 2.62 1.08
CA HIS A 103 -11.19 2.14 1.30
C HIS A 103 -11.10 0.61 1.21
N GLN A 104 -9.89 0.10 1.04
CA GLN A 104 -9.68 -1.35 0.96
C GLN A 104 -9.87 -2.03 2.33
N VAL A 105 -10.59 -3.14 2.34
CA VAL A 105 -10.70 -4.09 3.46
C VAL A 105 -9.72 -5.22 3.24
N GLY A 106 -8.85 -5.48 4.21
CA GLY A 106 -7.77 -6.48 4.10
C GLY A 106 -6.37 -5.89 4.07
N THR A 107 -6.22 -4.59 4.31
CA THR A 107 -4.91 -3.97 4.55
C THR A 107 -4.24 -4.54 5.81
N VAL A 108 -2.95 -4.29 5.99
CA VAL A 108 -2.20 -4.75 7.16
C VAL A 108 -2.88 -4.38 8.48
N GLY A 109 -3.44 -3.17 8.59
CA GLY A 109 -4.14 -2.73 9.81
C GLY A 109 -5.40 -3.54 10.14
N PHE A 110 -6.05 -4.16 9.14
CA PHE A 110 -7.17 -5.08 9.38
C PHE A 110 -6.72 -6.47 9.82
N ARG A 111 -5.57 -6.93 9.36
CA ARG A 111 -5.10 -8.31 9.52
C ARG A 111 -4.38 -8.57 10.84
N THR A 112 -3.81 -7.51 11.41
CA THR A 112 -3.01 -7.60 12.62
C THR A 112 -3.16 -6.34 13.44
N PRO A 113 -4.29 -6.15 14.06
CA PRO A 113 -4.38 -5.16 15.12
C PRO A 113 -3.37 -5.56 16.21
N GLU A 114 -2.41 -4.70 16.49
CA GLU A 114 -1.46 -4.85 17.60
C GLU A 114 -2.21 -4.81 18.94
N GLU A 115 -3.35 -4.14 18.97
CA GLU A 115 -4.28 -4.05 20.09
C GLU A 115 -5.64 -4.70 19.75
N PRO A 116 -6.39 -5.19 20.73
CA PRO A 116 -7.74 -5.65 20.50
C PRO A 116 -8.59 -4.53 19.91
N VAL A 117 -8.99 -4.69 18.67
CA VAL A 117 -9.86 -3.71 18.00
C VAL A 117 -11.31 -4.00 18.39
N ASP A 118 -11.98 -2.98 18.93
CA ASP A 118 -13.44 -3.02 19.06
C ASP A 118 -14.09 -2.87 17.68
N TRP A 119 -14.24 -4.01 17.02
CA TRP A 119 -14.83 -4.08 15.69
C TRP A 119 -16.27 -3.58 15.66
N GLU A 120 -17.01 -3.70 16.76
CA GLU A 120 -18.38 -3.18 16.83
C GLU A 120 -18.40 -1.65 16.74
N THR A 121 -17.54 -1.00 17.50
CA THR A 121 -17.39 0.45 17.44
C THR A 121 -16.87 0.89 16.08
N MET A 122 -15.91 0.14 15.49
CA MET A 122 -15.40 0.45 14.16
C MET A 122 -16.49 0.39 13.09
N ILE A 123 -17.31 -0.67 13.09
CA ILE A 123 -18.42 -0.81 12.13
C ILE A 123 -19.49 0.26 12.36
N ARG A 124 -19.76 0.61 13.63
CA ARG A 124 -20.68 1.73 13.94
C ARG A 124 -20.21 3.04 13.34
N ARG A 125 -18.92 3.31 13.44
CA ARG A 125 -18.30 4.49 12.80
C ARG A 125 -18.45 4.46 11.28
N MET A 126 -18.17 3.31 10.65
CA MET A 126 -18.33 3.15 9.19
C MET A 126 -19.79 3.34 8.75
N ASN A 127 -20.76 2.86 9.52
CA ASN A 127 -22.17 3.11 9.27
C ASN A 127 -22.50 4.61 9.34
N GLY A 128 -21.91 5.34 10.28
CA GLY A 128 -22.03 6.80 10.36
C GLY A 128 -21.48 7.54 9.14
N PHE A 129 -20.53 6.94 8.42
CA PHE A 129 -20.02 7.44 7.14
C PHE A 129 -20.78 6.92 5.90
N GLY A 130 -21.89 6.20 6.10
CA GLY A 130 -22.74 5.72 5.00
C GLY A 130 -22.48 4.28 4.55
N ALA A 131 -21.66 3.51 5.25
CA ALA A 131 -21.48 2.07 4.98
C ALA A 131 -22.71 1.26 5.43
N LEU A 132 -23.82 1.38 4.71
CA LEU A 132 -25.11 0.77 5.05
C LEU A 132 -25.20 -0.67 4.57
N TYR A 133 -24.43 -1.57 5.14
CA TYR A 133 -24.49 -2.97 4.81
C TYR A 133 -25.75 -3.64 5.39
N PRO A 134 -26.52 -4.39 4.59
CA PRO A 134 -27.82 -4.93 5.01
C PRO A 134 -27.76 -6.06 6.05
N HIS A 135 -26.59 -6.66 6.28
CA HIS A 135 -26.43 -7.69 7.29
C HIS A 135 -26.27 -7.10 8.70
N THR A 136 -26.56 -7.94 9.68
CA THR A 136 -26.40 -7.53 11.07
C THR A 136 -24.93 -7.23 11.38
N LYS A 137 -24.70 -6.28 12.25
CA LYS A 137 -23.39 -5.92 12.77
C LYS A 137 -22.58 -7.14 13.24
N ARG A 138 -23.23 -8.07 13.94
CA ARG A 138 -22.59 -9.30 14.43
C ARG A 138 -22.03 -10.17 13.31
N THR A 139 -22.77 -10.31 12.21
CA THR A 139 -22.30 -11.11 11.05
C THR A 139 -21.05 -10.54 10.45
N ILE A 140 -20.99 -9.21 10.28
CA ILE A 140 -19.80 -8.51 9.73
C ILE A 140 -18.62 -8.66 10.68
N VAL A 141 -18.81 -8.36 11.96
CA VAL A 141 -17.78 -8.47 13.00
C VAL A 141 -17.23 -9.89 13.03
N LYS A 142 -18.12 -10.89 13.13
CA LYS A 142 -17.72 -12.29 13.15
C LYS A 142 -16.89 -12.66 11.93
N ARG A 143 -17.33 -12.31 10.73
CA ARG A 143 -16.58 -12.58 9.48
C ARG A 143 -15.17 -11.98 9.49
N ILE A 144 -15.04 -10.71 9.93
CA ILE A 144 -13.75 -10.04 10.02
C ILE A 144 -12.86 -10.72 11.07
N MET A 145 -13.38 -10.98 12.25
CA MET A 145 -12.64 -11.62 13.34
C MET A 145 -12.20 -13.03 12.99
N ASP A 146 -13.09 -13.84 12.43
CA ASP A 146 -12.77 -15.22 12.04
C ASP A 146 -11.69 -15.29 10.94
N THR A 147 -11.50 -14.23 10.18
CA THR A 147 -10.60 -14.20 9.04
C THR A 147 -9.32 -13.42 9.31
N TYR A 148 -9.39 -12.28 10.00
CA TYR A 148 -8.29 -11.32 10.10
C TYR A 148 -7.63 -11.23 11.48
N THR A 149 -8.00 -12.07 12.43
CA THR A 149 -7.23 -12.18 13.69
C THR A 149 -5.89 -12.86 13.45
N GLY A 150 -4.89 -12.56 14.29
CA GLY A 150 -3.56 -13.15 14.16
C GLY A 150 -3.61 -14.68 14.03
N LYS A 151 -4.37 -15.37 14.90
CA LYS A 151 -4.53 -16.83 14.87
C LYS A 151 -5.20 -17.35 13.58
N ALA A 152 -6.06 -16.57 12.95
CA ALA A 152 -6.69 -16.95 11.69
C ALA A 152 -5.73 -16.72 10.52
N VAL A 153 -4.99 -15.61 10.54
CA VAL A 153 -3.98 -15.27 9.53
C VAL A 153 -2.86 -16.32 9.48
N ASP A 154 -2.46 -16.87 10.62
CA ASP A 154 -1.44 -17.95 10.69
C ASP A 154 -1.86 -19.22 9.94
N LYS A 155 -3.16 -19.43 9.72
CA LYS A 155 -3.70 -20.57 8.97
C LYS A 155 -3.87 -20.29 7.48
N TRP A 156 -3.57 -19.09 7.02
CA TRP A 156 -3.69 -18.76 5.60
C TRP A 156 -2.64 -19.50 4.76
N PRO A 157 -2.93 -19.75 3.47
CA PRO A 157 -1.91 -20.22 2.55
C PRO A 157 -0.73 -19.25 2.55
N LYS A 158 0.50 -19.80 2.60
CA LYS A 158 1.72 -18.99 2.55
C LYS A 158 1.65 -18.03 1.36
N TYR A 159 1.96 -16.77 1.62
CA TYR A 159 1.94 -15.75 0.56
C TYR A 159 3.03 -16.04 -0.48
N ALA A 160 2.61 -16.19 -1.73
CA ALA A 160 3.49 -16.24 -2.88
C ALA A 160 3.51 -14.84 -3.53
N PRO A 161 4.61 -14.08 -3.44
CA PRO A 161 4.71 -12.80 -4.11
C PRO A 161 4.60 -12.95 -5.63
N PRO A 162 4.02 -11.96 -6.32
CA PRO A 162 4.03 -11.96 -7.78
C PRO A 162 5.47 -11.85 -8.31
N SER A 163 5.69 -12.37 -9.50
CA SER A 163 6.96 -12.17 -10.21
C SER A 163 7.26 -10.69 -10.37
N PRO A 164 8.54 -10.28 -10.29
CA PRO A 164 8.91 -8.88 -10.52
C PRO A 164 8.53 -8.44 -11.94
N PRO A 165 8.26 -7.15 -12.15
CA PRO A 165 7.97 -6.63 -13.48
C PRO A 165 9.15 -6.82 -14.43
N THR A 166 8.84 -7.11 -15.70
CA THR A 166 9.79 -7.34 -16.79
C THR A 166 9.40 -6.57 -18.04
N GLY A 167 10.29 -6.52 -19.03
CA GLY A 167 10.03 -5.93 -20.33
C GLY A 167 9.66 -4.44 -20.27
N ALA A 168 8.63 -4.02 -20.98
CA ALA A 168 8.24 -2.62 -21.07
C ALA A 168 7.87 -1.99 -19.72
N ALA A 169 7.32 -2.78 -18.79
CA ALA A 169 6.95 -2.29 -17.47
C ALA A 169 8.16 -1.77 -16.65
N THR A 170 9.36 -2.30 -16.89
CA THR A 170 10.58 -1.83 -16.20
C THR A 170 11.15 -0.52 -16.76
N LYS A 171 10.60 -0.01 -17.86
CA LYS A 171 11.02 1.27 -18.44
C LYS A 171 10.30 2.48 -17.82
N ALA A 172 9.32 2.23 -16.94
CA ALA A 172 8.59 3.30 -16.30
C ALA A 172 9.46 4.05 -15.30
N LYS A 173 9.47 5.39 -15.39
CA LYS A 173 9.93 6.30 -14.35
C LYS A 173 8.72 6.79 -13.57
N ILE A 174 8.76 6.67 -12.26
CA ILE A 174 7.65 7.04 -11.39
C ILE A 174 8.11 8.16 -10.47
N THR A 175 7.39 9.28 -10.52
CA THR A 175 7.60 10.39 -9.61
C THR A 175 6.33 10.58 -8.78
N TRP A 176 6.49 10.80 -7.48
CA TRP A 176 5.35 11.06 -6.59
C TRP A 176 5.70 12.11 -5.54
N TRP A 177 4.66 12.72 -4.98
CA TRP A 177 4.74 13.73 -3.94
C TRP A 177 3.90 13.30 -2.75
N GLU A 178 4.41 13.52 -1.54
CA GLU A 178 3.64 13.33 -0.32
C GLU A 178 2.85 14.60 -0.02
N MET A 179 1.55 14.57 -0.20
CA MET A 179 0.67 15.74 -0.11
C MET A 179 0.21 16.07 1.31
N GLY A 180 0.47 15.24 2.32
CA GLY A 180 0.03 15.48 3.69
C GLY A 180 0.75 14.60 4.70
N LYS A 181 0.55 14.88 5.98
CA LYS A 181 1.02 13.98 7.03
C LYS A 181 0.08 12.78 7.12
N ARG A 182 0.65 11.59 7.36
CA ARG A 182 0.00 10.28 7.24
C ARG A 182 -1.36 10.13 7.93
N TYR A 183 -1.61 10.85 9.02
CA TYR A 183 -2.88 10.76 9.79
C TYR A 183 -3.67 12.07 9.84
N GLU A 184 -3.16 13.13 9.21
CA GLU A 184 -3.76 14.46 9.26
C GLU A 184 -4.43 14.87 7.96
N SER A 185 -4.29 14.05 6.90
CA SER A 185 -4.79 14.40 5.57
C SER A 185 -5.33 13.16 4.87
N GLN A 186 -6.59 13.22 4.50
CA GLN A 186 -7.25 12.22 3.65
C GLN A 186 -7.67 12.89 2.36
N TYR A 187 -6.94 12.63 1.29
CA TYR A 187 -7.28 13.10 -0.04
C TYR A 187 -8.19 12.06 -0.70
N HIS A 188 -9.33 12.51 -1.19
CA HIS A 188 -10.35 11.63 -1.77
C HIS A 188 -10.34 11.68 -3.29
N ASP A 189 -10.47 12.86 -3.86
CA ASP A 189 -10.52 13.05 -5.29
C ASP A 189 -9.34 13.89 -5.78
N ILE A 190 -8.86 13.59 -6.98
CA ILE A 190 -7.79 14.30 -7.65
C ILE A 190 -8.24 14.60 -9.07
N ASP A 191 -8.15 15.86 -9.46
CA ASP A 191 -8.43 16.30 -10.81
C ASP A 191 -7.31 17.22 -11.34
N LEU A 192 -7.15 17.26 -12.64
CA LEU A 192 -6.14 18.04 -13.33
C LEU A 192 -6.81 19.18 -14.10
N THR A 193 -6.23 20.40 -14.05
CA THR A 193 -6.72 21.48 -14.91
C THR A 193 -6.65 21.09 -16.39
N PRO A 194 -7.54 21.63 -17.25
CA PRO A 194 -7.53 21.33 -18.68
C PRO A 194 -6.20 21.61 -19.37
N ASP A 195 -5.42 22.56 -18.86
CA ASP A 195 -4.07 22.89 -19.35
C ASP A 195 -2.96 21.99 -18.75
N GLY A 196 -3.32 21.05 -17.88
CA GLY A 196 -2.39 20.11 -17.24
C GLY A 196 -1.41 20.73 -16.24
N ARG A 197 -1.62 21.98 -15.82
CA ARG A 197 -0.65 22.71 -14.99
C ARG A 197 -0.87 22.56 -13.49
N LEU A 198 -2.11 22.37 -13.07
CA LEU A 198 -2.45 22.26 -11.65
C LEU A 198 -3.19 20.96 -11.38
N LEU A 199 -2.87 20.37 -10.28
CA LEU A 199 -3.53 19.18 -9.74
C LEU A 199 -4.30 19.60 -8.49
N TYR A 200 -5.60 19.43 -8.50
CA TYR A 200 -6.47 19.66 -7.35
C TYR A 200 -6.68 18.36 -6.59
N ALA A 201 -6.58 18.42 -5.28
CA ALA A 201 -6.87 17.28 -4.41
C ALA A 201 -7.79 17.72 -3.29
N VAL A 202 -8.90 17.01 -3.10
CA VAL A 202 -9.86 17.29 -2.03
C VAL A 202 -9.38 16.62 -0.75
N ASN A 203 -9.11 17.44 0.28
CA ASN A 203 -8.80 16.94 1.62
C ASN A 203 -10.05 16.97 2.48
N ILE A 204 -10.57 15.80 2.83
CA ILE A 204 -11.83 15.64 3.60
C ILE A 204 -11.63 15.72 5.11
N THR A 205 -10.41 15.82 5.61
CA THR A 205 -10.13 15.92 7.05
C THR A 205 -9.91 17.35 7.55
N LYS A 206 -9.71 18.31 6.64
CA LYS A 206 -9.58 19.73 6.97
C LYS A 206 -10.77 20.46 6.38
N GLN A 207 -11.69 20.86 7.24
CA GLN A 207 -12.67 21.89 6.96
C GLN A 207 -12.05 23.27 7.20
#